data_44e3d57c1df98d48a9a343b9828cc01f
#
_entry.id   44e3d57c1df98d48a9a343b9828cc01f
#
_cell.length_a   1.000
_cell.length_b   1.000
_cell.length_c   1.000
_cell.angle_alpha   90.00
_cell.angle_beta   90.00
_cell.angle_gamma   90.00
#
_symmetry.space_group_name_H-M   'P 1'
#
loop_
_entity.id
_entity.type
_entity.pdbx_description
1 polymer ?
#
loop_
_entity_poly.entity_id
_entity_poly.type
_entity_poly.pdbx_seq_one_letter_code
_entity_poly.pdbx_strand_id
1 'polypeptide(L)'
;MIFKTFFMLSIYIAPYILILTLNLSTPIVLILWALIGFGMAGVGMSVMHDGNHNAYSKNMTINKLIGYFLNIVGGYDLNWRIQHNVLHHTYTNIIGMDEDVDAGVVLRFSDEQDKKSHHRFQHLYAWFLYGLLTIS
;
A
#
# COMPACT_ATOMS: atom_id res chain seq x y z
N MET A 1 3.12 9.13 -16.25
CA MET A 1 1.97 8.58 -15.54
C MET A 1 1.38 7.34 -16.22
N ILE A 2 0.83 7.44 -17.43
CA ILE A 2 0.14 6.36 -18.16
C ILE A 2 0.98 5.07 -18.24
N PHE A 3 2.24 5.16 -18.71
CA PHE A 3 3.12 3.97 -18.77
C PHE A 3 3.28 3.28 -17.40
N LYS A 4 3.51 4.06 -16.33
CA LYS A 4 3.64 3.54 -14.97
C LYS A 4 2.38 2.78 -14.55
N THR A 5 1.21 3.33 -14.83
CA THR A 5 -0.09 2.70 -14.52
C THR A 5 -0.26 1.37 -15.24
N PHE A 6 -0.07 1.34 -16.55
CA PHE A 6 -0.17 0.10 -17.32
C PHE A 6 0.85 -0.96 -16.87
N PHE A 7 2.08 -0.55 -16.59
CA PHE A 7 3.13 -1.43 -16.14
C PHE A 7 2.77 -2.07 -14.78
N MET A 8 2.38 -1.27 -13.78
CA MET A 8 2.02 -1.79 -12.45
C MET A 8 0.76 -2.64 -12.47
N LEU A 9 -0.26 -2.25 -13.25
CA LEU A 9 -1.46 -3.06 -13.42
C LEU A 9 -1.15 -4.37 -14.15
N SER A 10 -0.25 -4.38 -15.12
CA SER A 10 0.14 -5.60 -15.82
C SER A 10 0.85 -6.57 -14.88
N ILE A 11 1.77 -6.09 -14.03
CA ILE A 11 2.45 -6.91 -13.02
C ILE A 11 1.46 -7.45 -11.98
N TYR A 12 0.39 -6.73 -11.67
CA TYR A 12 -0.65 -7.17 -10.75
C TYR A 12 -1.61 -8.19 -11.39
N ILE A 13 -2.14 -7.87 -12.57
CA ILE A 13 -3.25 -8.63 -13.18
C ILE A 13 -2.75 -9.87 -13.96
N ALA A 14 -1.67 -9.75 -14.74
CA ALA A 14 -1.23 -10.85 -15.60
C ALA A 14 -0.82 -12.11 -14.82
N PRO A 15 -0.02 -12.03 -13.73
CA PRO A 15 0.27 -13.20 -12.91
C PRO A 15 -0.98 -13.82 -12.30
N TYR A 16 -1.95 -13.01 -11.90
CA TYR A 16 -3.23 -13.50 -11.37
C TYR A 16 -4.00 -14.33 -12.39
N ILE A 17 -4.10 -13.83 -13.64
CA ILE A 17 -4.72 -14.57 -14.75
C ILE A 17 -3.97 -15.87 -15.01
N LEU A 18 -2.62 -15.86 -15.04
CA LEU A 18 -1.81 -17.07 -15.28
C LEU A 18 -2.06 -18.14 -14.20
N ILE A 19 -2.15 -17.75 -12.93
CA ILE A 19 -2.45 -18.70 -11.84
C ILE A 19 -3.83 -19.34 -12.01
N LEU A 20 -4.84 -18.56 -12.45
CA LEU A 20 -6.21 -19.04 -12.59
C LEU A 20 -6.43 -19.89 -13.85
N THR A 21 -5.63 -19.68 -14.91
CA THR A 21 -5.88 -20.30 -16.22
C THR A 21 -4.94 -21.43 -16.56
N LEU A 22 -3.78 -21.53 -15.90
CA LEU A 22 -2.75 -22.51 -16.23
C LEU A 22 -2.52 -23.46 -15.04
N ASN A 23 -2.22 -24.72 -15.37
CA ASN A 23 -1.78 -25.69 -14.38
C ASN A 23 -0.27 -25.54 -14.13
N LEU A 24 0.10 -24.71 -13.17
CA LEU A 24 1.46 -24.32 -12.88
C LEU A 24 2.06 -25.11 -11.72
N SER A 25 3.38 -25.31 -11.73
CA SER A 25 4.08 -25.90 -10.59
C SER A 25 4.14 -24.92 -9.40
N THR A 26 4.18 -25.46 -8.20
CA THR A 26 4.20 -24.68 -6.95
C THR A 26 5.27 -23.56 -6.93
N PRO A 27 6.54 -23.79 -7.33
CA PRO A 27 7.53 -22.73 -7.37
C PRO A 27 7.13 -21.55 -8.27
N ILE A 28 6.55 -21.85 -9.44
CA ILE A 28 6.08 -20.80 -10.37
C ILE A 28 4.94 -20.00 -9.74
N VAL A 29 3.98 -20.68 -9.12
CA VAL A 29 2.87 -20.02 -8.40
C VAL A 29 3.39 -19.08 -7.33
N LEU A 30 4.39 -19.48 -6.52
CA LEU A 30 4.98 -18.62 -5.49
C LEU A 30 5.66 -17.37 -6.08
N ILE A 31 6.37 -17.51 -7.21
CA ILE A 31 6.97 -16.36 -7.91
C ILE A 31 5.87 -15.41 -8.42
N LEU A 32 4.81 -15.95 -9.00
CA LEU A 32 3.69 -15.14 -9.49
C LEU A 32 2.97 -14.42 -8.35
N TRP A 33 2.81 -15.05 -7.19
CA TRP A 33 2.28 -14.39 -5.99
C TRP A 33 3.17 -13.24 -5.51
N ALA A 34 4.49 -13.41 -5.54
CA ALA A 34 5.42 -12.32 -5.22
C ALA A 34 5.29 -11.15 -6.21
N LEU A 35 5.11 -11.43 -7.50
CA LEU A 35 4.87 -10.40 -8.53
C LEU A 35 3.53 -9.67 -8.30
N ILE A 36 2.46 -10.40 -7.93
CA ILE A 36 1.16 -9.81 -7.58
C ILE A 36 1.34 -8.82 -6.41
N GLY A 37 2.04 -9.23 -5.35
CA GLY A 37 2.31 -8.36 -4.20
C GLY A 37 3.10 -7.11 -4.59
N PHE A 38 4.12 -7.25 -5.44
CA PHE A 38 4.88 -6.13 -5.97
C PHE A 38 4.02 -5.18 -6.83
N GLY A 39 3.19 -5.74 -7.72
CA GLY A 39 2.24 -4.97 -8.53
C GLY A 39 1.21 -4.24 -7.67
N MET A 40 0.66 -4.89 -6.65
CA MET A 40 -0.26 -4.32 -5.67
C MET A 40 0.36 -3.13 -4.93
N ALA A 41 1.58 -3.29 -4.42
CA ALA A 41 2.32 -2.20 -3.78
C ALA A 41 2.57 -1.03 -4.76
N GLY A 42 2.95 -1.34 -6.01
CA GLY A 42 3.14 -0.32 -7.05
C GLY A 42 1.87 0.44 -7.42
N VAL A 43 0.72 -0.23 -7.50
CA VAL A 43 -0.59 0.41 -7.68
C VAL A 43 -0.92 1.29 -6.48
N GLY A 44 -0.74 0.78 -5.26
CA GLY A 44 -0.99 1.51 -4.02
C GLY A 44 -0.12 2.76 -3.88
N MET A 45 1.18 2.58 -3.89
CA MET A 45 2.14 3.66 -3.58
C MET A 45 2.34 4.67 -4.72
N SER A 46 1.90 4.40 -5.94
CA SER A 46 2.20 5.29 -7.06
C SER A 46 1.02 5.64 -7.95
N VAL A 47 0.11 4.73 -8.21
CA VAL A 47 -1.01 4.98 -9.13
C VAL A 47 -2.18 5.62 -8.40
N MET A 48 -2.75 4.91 -7.43
CA MET A 48 -3.88 5.43 -6.66
C MET A 48 -3.47 6.59 -5.75
N HIS A 49 -2.25 6.55 -5.18
CA HIS A 49 -1.69 7.62 -4.37
C HIS A 49 -1.69 8.95 -5.13
N ASP A 50 -1.11 8.98 -6.34
CA ASP A 50 -1.10 10.17 -7.19
C ASP A 50 -2.53 10.62 -7.55
N GLY A 51 -3.45 9.66 -7.79
CA GLY A 51 -4.87 9.94 -8.05
C GLY A 51 -5.55 10.62 -6.87
N ASN A 52 -5.37 10.08 -5.66
CA ASN A 52 -5.98 10.61 -4.45
C ASN A 52 -5.38 11.94 -4.00
N HIS A 53 -4.12 12.23 -4.36
CA HIS A 53 -3.50 13.55 -4.22
C HIS A 53 -3.86 14.55 -5.32
N ASN A 54 -4.70 14.18 -6.29
CA ASN A 54 -5.02 15.00 -7.46
C ASN A 54 -3.80 15.36 -8.32
N ALA A 55 -2.75 14.56 -8.24
CA ALA A 55 -1.48 14.77 -8.91
C ALA A 55 -1.29 13.94 -10.19
N TYR A 56 -2.19 12.99 -10.46
CA TYR A 56 -2.10 12.10 -11.62
C TYR A 56 -2.40 12.82 -12.94
N SER A 57 -3.43 13.67 -12.97
CA SER A 57 -3.92 14.36 -14.14
C SER A 57 -4.39 15.79 -13.81
N LYS A 58 -4.42 16.67 -14.83
CA LYS A 58 -5.09 17.98 -14.73
C LYS A 58 -6.62 17.84 -14.60
N ASN A 59 -7.19 16.72 -15.01
CA ASN A 59 -8.63 16.44 -14.92
C ASN A 59 -8.98 15.74 -13.62
N MET A 60 -9.80 16.39 -12.78
CA MET A 60 -10.23 15.90 -11.49
C MET A 60 -11.01 14.59 -11.56
N THR A 61 -11.79 14.38 -12.62
CA THR A 61 -12.53 13.12 -12.82
C THR A 61 -11.57 11.95 -13.03
N ILE A 62 -10.49 12.16 -13.79
CA ILE A 62 -9.45 11.14 -13.99
C ILE A 62 -8.76 10.84 -12.66
N ASN A 63 -8.40 11.85 -11.87
CA ASN A 63 -7.79 11.65 -10.55
C ASN A 63 -8.70 10.81 -9.64
N LYS A 64 -9.99 11.12 -9.61
CA LYS A 64 -10.98 10.36 -8.82
C LYS A 64 -11.08 8.90 -9.28
N LEU A 65 -11.15 8.65 -10.59
CA LEU A 65 -11.20 7.28 -11.14
C LEU A 65 -9.92 6.49 -10.82
N ILE A 66 -8.76 7.13 -10.93
CA ILE A 66 -7.47 6.51 -10.58
C ILE A 66 -7.37 6.27 -9.06
N GLY A 67 -7.89 7.17 -8.24
CA GLY A 67 -7.94 6.99 -6.78
C GLY A 67 -8.74 5.74 -6.37
N TYR A 68 -9.80 5.38 -7.10
CA TYR A 68 -10.58 4.16 -6.85
C TYR A 68 -9.82 2.85 -7.09
N PHE A 69 -8.62 2.88 -7.68
CA PHE A 69 -7.79 1.67 -7.74
C PHE A 69 -7.39 1.14 -6.36
N LEU A 70 -7.43 1.99 -5.33
CA LEU A 70 -7.31 1.52 -3.96
C LEU A 70 -8.37 0.48 -3.60
N ASN A 71 -9.62 0.69 -4.04
CA ASN A 71 -10.72 -0.23 -3.74
C ASN A 71 -10.53 -1.59 -4.45
N ILE A 72 -9.85 -1.62 -5.59
CA ILE A 72 -9.52 -2.87 -6.31
C ILE A 72 -8.48 -3.70 -5.54
N VAL A 73 -7.55 -3.04 -4.85
CA VAL A 73 -6.52 -3.71 -4.06
C VAL A 73 -6.91 -3.93 -2.59
N GLY A 74 -8.19 -3.70 -2.25
CA GLY A 74 -8.75 -4.03 -0.94
C GLY A 74 -8.80 -2.87 0.07
N GLY A 75 -8.40 -1.66 -0.31
CA GLY A 75 -8.54 -0.49 0.54
C GLY A 75 -9.88 0.26 0.34
N TYR A 76 -10.07 1.33 1.07
CA TYR A 76 -11.23 2.22 0.94
C TYR A 76 -10.77 3.67 0.74
N ASP A 77 -11.01 4.23 -0.45
CA ASP A 77 -10.46 5.51 -0.89
C ASP A 77 -10.86 6.70 -0.01
N LEU A 78 -12.08 6.72 0.51
CA LEU A 78 -12.51 7.81 1.41
C LEU A 78 -11.75 7.77 2.75
N ASN A 79 -11.63 6.59 3.36
CA ASN A 79 -10.88 6.43 4.60
C ASN A 79 -9.42 6.84 4.42
N TRP A 80 -8.80 6.35 3.34
CA TRP A 80 -7.42 6.69 3.01
C TRP A 80 -7.22 8.20 2.83
N ARG A 81 -8.16 8.89 2.16
CA ARG A 81 -8.09 10.35 2.01
C ARG A 81 -8.16 11.09 3.35
N ILE A 82 -8.98 10.61 4.27
CA ILE A 82 -9.07 11.22 5.61
C ILE A 82 -7.76 10.97 6.37
N GLN A 83 -7.32 9.73 6.46
CA GLN A 83 -6.12 9.34 7.20
C GLN A 83 -4.86 9.96 6.59
N HIS A 84 -4.66 9.82 5.29
CA HIS A 84 -3.43 10.23 4.62
C HIS A 84 -3.43 11.71 4.22
N ASN A 85 -4.44 12.19 3.44
CA ASN A 85 -4.40 13.57 2.95
C ASN A 85 -4.76 14.60 4.03
N VAL A 86 -5.61 14.25 5.00
CA VAL A 86 -6.03 15.20 6.04
C VAL A 86 -5.18 15.03 7.30
N LEU A 87 -5.16 13.84 7.91
CA LEU A 87 -4.50 13.64 9.19
C LEU A 87 -2.97 13.60 9.04
N HIS A 88 -2.43 12.68 8.22
CA HIS A 88 -0.99 12.56 8.04
C HIS A 88 -0.35 13.86 7.51
N HIS A 89 -0.86 14.45 6.43
CA HIS A 89 -0.27 15.69 5.89
C HIS A 89 -0.44 16.93 6.79
N THR A 90 -1.46 16.96 7.64
CA THR A 90 -1.64 18.07 8.60
C THR A 90 -0.81 17.87 9.86
N TYR A 91 -0.70 16.62 10.33
CA TYR A 91 -0.09 16.29 11.63
C TYR A 91 1.10 15.33 11.48
N THR A 92 1.82 15.40 10.37
CA THR A 92 2.94 14.52 10.06
C THR A 92 3.88 14.31 11.25
N ASN A 93 4.07 13.07 11.67
CA ASN A 93 4.91 12.62 12.80
C ASN A 93 4.43 13.10 14.19
N ILE A 94 3.22 13.64 14.33
CA ILE A 94 2.68 13.99 15.66
C ILE A 94 2.03 12.74 16.26
N ILE A 95 2.59 12.23 17.35
CA ILE A 95 2.11 11.04 18.05
C ILE A 95 0.66 11.24 18.51
N GLY A 96 -0.20 10.26 18.23
CA GLY A 96 -1.62 10.28 18.55
C GLY A 96 -2.51 11.07 17.59
N MET A 97 -1.91 11.70 16.55
CA MET A 97 -2.65 12.41 15.50
C MET A 97 -2.34 11.87 14.10
N ASP A 98 -1.16 11.31 13.91
CA ASP A 98 -0.70 10.72 12.66
C ASP A 98 -0.76 9.20 12.76
N GLU A 99 -1.83 8.61 12.20
CA GLU A 99 -2.04 7.16 12.22
C GLU A 99 -1.02 6.41 11.33
N ASP A 100 -0.40 7.07 10.34
CA ASP A 100 0.60 6.46 9.47
C ASP A 100 1.89 6.07 10.24
N VAL A 101 2.14 6.70 11.39
CA VAL A 101 3.27 6.38 12.28
C VAL A 101 2.84 5.65 13.55
N ASP A 102 1.55 5.47 13.79
CA ASP A 102 1.05 4.74 14.97
C ASP A 102 0.81 3.26 14.65
N ALA A 103 1.86 2.48 14.73
CA ALA A 103 1.78 1.02 14.64
C ALA A 103 1.52 0.35 16.01
N GLY A 104 0.92 1.06 16.93
CA GLY A 104 0.60 0.60 18.26
C GLY A 104 1.84 0.17 19.04
N VAL A 105 1.74 -0.98 19.73
CA VAL A 105 2.83 -1.48 20.58
C VAL A 105 3.83 -2.39 19.84
N VAL A 106 3.57 -2.71 18.58
CA VAL A 106 4.32 -3.75 17.86
C VAL A 106 5.54 -3.19 17.13
N LEU A 107 5.40 -2.01 16.53
CA LEU A 107 6.50 -1.30 15.87
C LEU A 107 6.69 0.07 16.54
N ARG A 108 7.91 0.56 16.49
CA ARG A 108 8.28 1.88 16.98
C ARG A 108 8.92 2.66 15.84
N PHE A 109 8.26 3.73 15.40
CA PHE A 109 8.72 4.59 14.30
C PHE A 109 9.29 5.93 14.77
N SER A 110 9.03 6.31 16.04
CA SER A 110 9.53 7.57 16.60
C SER A 110 10.25 7.34 17.93
N ASP A 111 11.22 8.20 18.22
CA ASP A 111 11.92 8.20 19.52
C ASP A 111 11.01 8.66 20.67
N GLU A 112 9.90 9.32 20.37
CA GLU A 112 8.89 9.74 21.34
C GLU A 112 7.97 8.60 21.79
N GLN A 113 7.91 7.50 21.02
CA GLN A 113 7.15 6.32 21.40
C GLN A 113 7.91 5.46 22.43
N ASP A 114 7.19 4.83 23.35
CA ASP A 114 7.75 3.95 24.37
C ASP A 114 8.58 2.81 23.77
N LYS A 115 9.85 2.73 24.15
CA LYS A 115 10.73 1.64 23.71
C LYS A 115 10.49 0.37 24.53
N LYS A 116 10.08 -0.71 23.86
CA LYS A 116 9.93 -2.04 24.46
C LYS A 116 11.05 -2.97 24.03
N SER A 117 11.25 -4.07 24.78
CA SER A 117 12.38 -5.00 24.56
C SER A 117 12.37 -5.65 23.17
N HIS A 118 11.20 -5.91 22.59
CA HIS A 118 11.06 -6.52 21.28
C HIS A 118 11.40 -5.57 20.12
N HIS A 119 11.30 -4.23 20.31
CA HIS A 119 11.62 -3.26 19.25
C HIS A 119 13.07 -3.34 18.76
N ARG A 120 13.99 -3.88 19.59
CA ARG A 120 15.38 -4.14 19.14
C ARG A 120 15.48 -5.11 17.96
N PHE A 121 14.45 -5.94 17.76
CA PHE A 121 14.38 -6.93 16.68
C PHE A 121 13.41 -6.53 15.58
N GLN A 122 12.81 -5.32 15.62
CA GLN A 122 11.79 -4.93 14.64
C GLN A 122 12.28 -4.99 13.19
N HIS A 123 13.57 -4.76 12.95
CA HIS A 123 14.17 -4.90 11.61
C HIS A 123 14.04 -6.31 11.01
N LEU A 124 13.81 -7.35 11.83
CA LEU A 124 13.60 -8.72 11.38
C LEU A 124 12.13 -9.03 11.07
N TYR A 125 11.19 -8.51 11.87
CA TYR A 125 9.77 -8.87 11.76
C TYR A 125 8.90 -7.77 11.14
N ALA A 126 9.37 -6.53 11.04
CA ALA A 126 8.60 -5.43 10.48
C ALA A 126 8.12 -5.73 9.05
N TRP A 127 8.97 -6.32 8.22
CA TRP A 127 8.64 -6.70 6.85
C TRP A 127 7.42 -7.61 6.75
N PHE A 128 7.31 -8.56 7.69
CA PHE A 128 6.17 -9.46 7.74
C PHE A 128 4.90 -8.73 8.18
N LEU A 129 5.02 -7.81 9.15
CA LEU A 129 3.89 -7.04 9.66
C LEU A 129 3.37 -6.02 8.67
N TYR A 130 4.22 -5.41 7.86
CA TYR A 130 3.78 -4.53 6.77
C TYR A 130 2.81 -5.22 5.81
N GLY A 131 2.97 -6.51 5.57
CA GLY A 131 2.02 -7.31 4.80
C GLY A 131 0.63 -7.44 5.44
N LEU A 132 0.51 -7.24 6.75
CA LEU A 132 -0.76 -7.31 7.48
C LEU A 132 -1.47 -5.97 7.58
N LEU A 133 -0.79 -4.84 7.39
CA LEU A 133 -1.39 -3.49 7.45
C LEU A 133 -2.47 -3.25 6.38
N THR A 134 -2.51 -4.05 5.33
CA THR A 134 -3.57 -3.99 4.32
C THR A 134 -4.86 -4.68 4.75
N ILE A 135 -4.85 -5.36 5.90
CA ILE A 135 -5.99 -6.14 6.43
C ILE A 135 -6.68 -5.42 7.60
N SER A 136 -6.01 -4.39 8.14
CA SER A 136 -6.51 -3.60 9.30
C SER A 136 -7.48 -2.49 8.90
#